data_fc7a8f58eabbb2ff9244bdb28aca6762
#
_entry.id   fc7a8f58eabbb2ff9244bdb28aca6762
#
_cell.length_a   1.000
_cell.length_b   1.000
_cell.length_c   1.000
_cell.angle_alpha   90.00
_cell.angle_beta   90.00
_cell.angle_gamma   90.00
#
_symmetry.space_group_name_H-M   'P 1'
#
loop_
_entity.id
_entity.type
_entity.pdbx_description
1 polymer ?
#
loop_
_entity_poly.entity_id
_entity_poly.type
_entity_poly.pdbx_seq_one_letter_code
_entity_poly.pdbx_strand_id
1 'polypeptide(L)' 'MKEKNIERLYKLLERADREKDTETASALRWAIFELENR' A
#
# COMPACT_ATOMS: atom_id res chain seq x y z
N MET A 1 -3.60 7.66 14.00
CA MET A 1 -4.70 7.01 13.28
C MET A 1 -4.35 6.80 11.84
N LYS A 2 -4.20 7.89 11.09
CA LYS A 2 -3.86 7.77 9.67
C LYS A 2 -2.55 7.04 9.48
N GLU A 3 -1.59 7.35 10.34
CA GLU A 3 -0.28 6.74 10.21
C GLU A 3 -0.33 5.23 10.33
N LYS A 4 -1.16 4.73 11.25
CA LYS A 4 -1.24 3.29 11.44
C LYS A 4 -1.85 2.61 10.23
N ASN A 5 -2.87 3.22 9.65
CA ASN A 5 -3.47 2.65 8.46
C ASN A 5 -2.51 2.66 7.29
N ILE A 6 -1.76 3.74 7.15
CA ILE A 6 -0.77 3.83 6.08
C ILE A 6 0.31 2.79 6.29
N GLU A 7 0.75 2.59 7.53
CA GLU A 7 1.73 1.55 7.81
C GLU A 7 1.23 0.18 7.41
N ARG A 8 -0.04 -0.09 7.69
CA ARG A 8 -0.61 -1.38 7.30
C ARG A 8 -0.63 -1.54 5.80
N LEU A 9 -0.94 -0.46 5.10
CA LEU A 9 -0.94 -0.50 3.64
C LEU A 9 0.46 -0.79 3.10
N TYR A 10 1.47 -0.17 3.70
CA TYR A 10 2.85 -0.44 3.28
C TYR A 10 3.23 -1.90 3.50
N LYS A 11 2.80 -2.47 4.63
CA LYS A 11 3.09 -3.87 4.90
C LYS A 11 2.41 -4.78 3.90
N LEU A 12 1.18 -4.46 3.55
CA LEU A 12 0.48 -5.24 2.54
C LEU A 12 1.16 -5.10 1.19
N LEU A 13 1.65 -3.90 0.89
CA LEU A 13 2.38 -3.68 -0.36
C LEU A 13 3.63 -4.54 -0.41
N GLU A 14 4.39 -4.59 0.69
CA GLU A 14 5.56 -5.44 0.74
C GLU A 14 5.21 -6.90 0.48
N ARG A 15 4.11 -7.33 1.06
CA ARG A 15 3.66 -8.70 0.89
C ARG A 15 3.28 -8.97 -0.56
N ALA A 16 2.54 -8.04 -1.15
CA ALA A 16 2.14 -8.18 -2.54
C ALA A 16 3.36 -8.24 -3.46
N ASP A 17 4.34 -7.38 -3.20
CA ASP A 17 5.57 -7.39 -3.98
C ASP A 17 6.29 -8.72 -3.83
N ARG A 18 6.34 -9.24 -2.61
CA ARG A 18 7.03 -10.49 -2.35
C ARG A 18 6.35 -11.64 -3.06
N GLU A 19 5.03 -11.61 -3.13
CA GLU A 19 4.26 -12.65 -3.78
C GLU A 19 4.12 -12.42 -5.29
N LYS A 20 4.71 -11.34 -5.77
CA LYS A 20 4.67 -10.98 -7.19
C LYS A 20 3.24 -10.73 -7.67
N ASP A 21 2.42 -10.23 -6.74
CA ASP A 21 1.04 -9.86 -7.04
C ASP A 21 1.03 -8.42 -7.50
N THR A 22 1.33 -8.22 -8.78
CA THR A 22 1.55 -6.88 -9.31
C THR A 22 0.27 -6.05 -9.32
N GLU A 23 -0.87 -6.67 -9.53
CA GLU A 23 -2.12 -5.92 -9.54
C GLU A 23 -2.44 -5.36 -8.17
N THR A 24 -2.29 -6.20 -7.14
CA THR A 24 -2.53 -5.75 -5.79
C THR A 24 -1.52 -4.69 -5.38
N ALA A 25 -0.25 -4.91 -5.75
CA ALA A 25 0.79 -3.94 -5.42
C ALA A 25 0.49 -2.59 -6.05
N SER A 26 0.04 -2.58 -7.31
CA SER A 26 -0.29 -1.33 -7.98
C SER A 26 -1.43 -0.61 -7.29
N ALA A 27 -2.48 -1.36 -6.93
CA ALA A 27 -3.62 -0.77 -6.25
C ALA A 27 -3.22 -0.18 -4.90
N LEU A 28 -2.36 -0.88 -4.18
CA LEU A 28 -1.91 -0.40 -2.88
C LEU A 28 -1.05 0.85 -3.03
N ARG A 29 -0.16 0.89 -4.02
CA ARG A 29 0.64 2.09 -4.27
C ARG A 29 -0.25 3.28 -4.59
N TRP A 30 -1.26 3.06 -5.41
CA TRP A 30 -2.19 4.12 -5.75
C TRP A 30 -2.90 4.65 -4.51
N ALA A 31 -3.40 3.73 -3.68
CA ALA A 31 -4.12 4.13 -2.47
C ALA A 31 -3.22 4.90 -1.52
N ILE A 32 -1.99 4.42 -1.33
CA ILE A 32 -1.05 5.10 -0.44
C ILE A 32 -0.75 6.49 -0.97
N PHE A 33 -0.52 6.60 -2.27
CA PHE A 33 -0.24 7.90 -2.88
C PHE A 33 -1.37 8.88 -2.63
N GLU A 34 -2.61 8.44 -2.85
CA GLU A 34 -3.77 9.29 -2.65
C GLU A 34 -3.88 9.75 -1.20
N LEU A 35 -3.66 8.83 -0.28
CA LEU A 35 -3.77 9.16 1.14
C LEU A 35 -2.68 10.11 1.59
N GLU A 36 -1.47 9.94 1.09
CA GLU A 36 -0.36 10.79 1.51
C GLU A 36 -0.39 12.17 0.88
N ASN A 37 -1.15 12.31 -0.19
CA ASN A 37 -1.22 13.60 -0.89
C ASN A 37 -2.48 14.39 -0.58
N ARG A 38 -3.18 14.05 0.46
CA ARG A 38 -4.37 14.78 0.86
C ARG A 38 -4.08 15.99 1.72
#